data_f5207d2d3eb177e3800cfa956eb38ac1
#
_entry.id   f5207d2d3eb177e3800cfa956eb38ac1
#
_cell.length_a   1.000
_cell.length_b   1.000
_cell.length_c   1.000
_cell.angle_alpha   90.00
_cell.angle_beta   90.00
_cell.angle_gamma   90.00
#
_symmetry.space_group_name_H-M   'P 1'
#
loop_
_entity.id
_entity.type
_entity.pdbx_description
1 polymer ?
#
loop_
_entity_poly.entity_id
_entity_poly.type
_entity_poly.pdbx_seq_one_letter_code
_entity_poly.pdbx_strand_id
1 'polypeptide(L)'
;MTWRRRDVLALPILAFLAACAPRLQPPGPGPGQGNPAPRLDGDGHAVMRDGTRLPLRRWERGASSPAAVLIALHGFNDYGAAFDESGPFLANRRIAVWAPDQRGFGETSHRGLWAGTERLTNDLRDLVALARQTHPRARVLVLGESMGGAVALAALGDPVDPLPADGVILSAPAVWGEDGRPLLVRLVMPLVGHTIPWMTFTGEGLDIWPTDNREWLIRLSRDPLTVKETRVDAVAGLFDLMDAAHAAIPRVRVPVLMMLGENDPLVPSDAILPAMRALVGDGRDPLRRPALYRDGWHMLLRDLSGVLALEDIAAWVADPLAPLPSGADVQGRALLAGDLELSPREKPPWPAY
;
A
#
# COMPACT_ATOMS: atom_id res chain seq x y z
N MET A 1 52.48 -18.62 -4.28
CA MET A 1 51.43 -17.70 -4.72
C MET A 1 51.73 -16.32 -4.12
N THR A 2 52.30 -15.43 -4.89
CA THR A 2 52.68 -14.08 -4.40
C THR A 2 51.53 -13.11 -4.74
N TRP A 3 50.78 -12.74 -3.74
CA TRP A 3 49.74 -11.70 -3.88
C TRP A 3 50.41 -10.36 -4.20
N ARG A 4 49.99 -9.72 -5.31
CA ARG A 4 50.49 -8.40 -5.63
C ARG A 4 49.89 -7.39 -4.67
N ARG A 5 50.66 -6.40 -4.21
CA ARG A 5 50.15 -5.32 -3.30
C ARG A 5 48.90 -4.59 -3.79
N ARG A 6 48.64 -4.60 -5.10
CA ARG A 6 47.42 -4.07 -5.70
C ARG A 6 46.16 -4.86 -5.35
N ASP A 7 46.28 -6.19 -5.19
CA ASP A 7 45.15 -7.09 -4.89
C ASP A 7 44.71 -6.98 -3.43
N VAL A 8 45.66 -6.61 -2.52
CA VAL A 8 45.38 -6.45 -1.08
C VAL A 8 44.63 -5.14 -0.78
N LEU A 9 44.81 -4.10 -1.61
CA LEU A 9 44.09 -2.82 -1.45
C LEU A 9 42.70 -2.84 -2.13
N ALA A 10 42.50 -3.68 -3.15
CA ALA A 10 41.20 -3.80 -3.82
C ALA A 10 40.14 -4.51 -2.96
N LEU A 11 40.54 -5.48 -2.14
CA LEU A 11 39.63 -6.22 -1.26
C LEU A 11 38.89 -5.36 -0.22
N PRO A 12 39.56 -4.45 0.54
CA PRO A 12 38.83 -3.59 1.47
C PRO A 12 37.96 -2.53 0.78
N ILE A 13 38.33 -2.05 -0.41
CA ILE A 13 37.51 -1.11 -1.18
C ILE A 13 36.25 -1.80 -1.70
N LEU A 14 36.35 -3.02 -2.23
CA LEU A 14 35.20 -3.81 -2.66
C LEU A 14 34.30 -4.20 -1.48
N ALA A 15 34.86 -4.54 -0.33
CA ALA A 15 34.11 -4.82 0.90
C ALA A 15 33.38 -3.55 1.42
N PHE A 16 34.02 -2.38 1.30
CA PHE A 16 33.41 -1.11 1.70
C PHE A 16 32.27 -0.72 0.75
N LEU A 17 32.43 -0.89 -0.56
CA LEU A 17 31.38 -0.65 -1.55
C LEU A 17 30.19 -1.63 -1.40
N ALA A 18 30.46 -2.87 -1.06
CA ALA A 18 29.40 -3.85 -0.78
C ALA A 18 28.64 -3.55 0.52
N ALA A 19 29.29 -2.97 1.52
CA ALA A 19 28.67 -2.54 2.77
C ALA A 19 27.74 -1.31 2.59
N CYS A 20 27.98 -0.52 1.56
CA CYS A 20 27.18 0.66 1.22
C CYS A 20 26.01 0.38 0.25
N ALA A 21 25.81 -0.88 -0.17
CA ALA A 21 24.67 -1.22 -1.02
C ALA A 21 23.36 -1.35 -0.22
N PRO A 22 22.21 -0.91 -0.77
CA PRO A 22 20.91 -1.17 -0.17
C PRO A 22 20.72 -2.65 0.13
N ARG A 23 20.23 -2.97 1.32
CA ARG A 23 20.01 -4.36 1.73
C ARG A 23 18.58 -4.78 1.44
N LEU A 24 18.38 -5.49 0.35
CA LEU A 24 17.12 -6.14 0.06
C LEU A 24 16.99 -7.45 0.88
N GLN A 25 15.74 -7.87 1.08
CA GLN A 25 15.49 -9.20 1.63
C GLN A 25 16.12 -10.29 0.76
N PRO A 26 16.58 -11.40 1.34
CA PRO A 26 16.99 -12.55 0.55
C PRO A 26 15.81 -13.11 -0.26
N PRO A 27 16.06 -13.87 -1.33
CA PRO A 27 15.01 -14.63 -2.01
C PRO A 27 14.27 -15.54 -1.02
N GLY A 28 13.01 -15.85 -1.33
CA GLY A 28 12.27 -16.85 -0.59
C GLY A 28 12.96 -18.22 -0.61
N PRO A 29 12.57 -19.15 0.28
CA PRO A 29 13.22 -20.46 0.43
C PRO A 29 13.09 -21.38 -0.80
N GLY A 30 12.38 -20.92 -1.82
CA GLY A 30 12.03 -21.73 -2.99
C GLY A 30 10.72 -22.52 -2.80
N PRO A 31 10.15 -23.05 -3.88
CA PRO A 31 8.84 -23.70 -3.85
C PRO A 31 8.77 -25.03 -3.06
N GLY A 32 9.90 -25.51 -2.54
CA GLY A 32 9.98 -26.81 -1.88
C GLY A 32 9.83 -27.99 -2.83
N GLN A 33 9.80 -29.23 -2.29
CA GLN A 33 9.50 -30.40 -3.11
C GLN A 33 7.97 -30.45 -3.35
N GLY A 34 7.53 -30.20 -4.58
CA GLY A 34 6.22 -30.62 -5.03
C GLY A 34 5.33 -29.62 -5.73
N ASN A 35 5.12 -28.38 -5.30
CA ASN A 35 4.19 -27.48 -5.99
C ASN A 35 4.57 -26.00 -5.84
N PRO A 36 4.92 -25.33 -6.93
CA PRO A 36 5.23 -23.89 -6.93
C PRO A 36 3.96 -23.01 -6.86
N ALA A 37 2.75 -23.58 -6.86
CA ALA A 37 1.52 -22.79 -6.78
C ALA A 37 1.33 -22.20 -5.37
N PRO A 38 0.80 -20.96 -5.27
CA PRO A 38 0.46 -20.38 -3.99
C PRO A 38 -0.64 -21.21 -3.30
N ARG A 39 -0.61 -21.27 -1.97
CA ARG A 39 -1.57 -22.03 -1.18
C ARG A 39 -1.80 -21.41 0.20
N LEU A 40 -2.95 -21.68 0.79
CA LEU A 40 -3.16 -21.46 2.21
C LEU A 40 -2.56 -22.63 2.99
N ASP A 41 -1.86 -22.34 4.08
CA ASP A 41 -1.49 -23.37 5.04
C ASP A 41 -2.49 -23.45 6.20
N GLY A 42 -2.34 -24.51 7.01
CA GLY A 42 -3.23 -24.74 8.16
C GLY A 42 -3.04 -23.75 9.32
N ASP A 43 -1.97 -22.95 9.27
CA ASP A 43 -1.55 -22.05 10.36
C ASP A 43 -1.94 -20.58 10.10
N GLY A 44 -2.81 -20.31 9.10
CA GLY A 44 -3.27 -18.97 8.80
C GLY A 44 -2.32 -18.13 7.97
N HIS A 45 -1.44 -18.77 7.20
CA HIS A 45 -0.53 -18.08 6.27
C HIS A 45 -0.92 -18.35 4.82
N ALA A 46 -0.63 -17.38 3.97
CA ALA A 46 -0.53 -17.60 2.54
C ALA A 46 0.93 -17.91 2.18
N VAL A 47 1.15 -19.05 1.53
CA VAL A 47 2.47 -19.48 1.05
C VAL A 47 2.59 -19.09 -0.41
N MET A 48 3.52 -18.19 -0.71
CA MET A 48 3.76 -17.65 -2.04
C MET A 48 4.49 -18.68 -2.92
N ARG A 49 4.52 -18.47 -4.24
CA ARG A 49 5.21 -19.38 -5.19
C ARG A 49 6.70 -19.59 -4.92
N ASP A 50 7.36 -18.61 -4.29
CA ASP A 50 8.76 -18.70 -3.89
C ASP A 50 8.95 -19.33 -2.49
N GLY A 51 7.89 -19.90 -1.91
CA GLY A 51 7.89 -20.54 -0.61
C GLY A 51 7.81 -19.60 0.59
N THR A 52 7.80 -18.28 0.37
CA THR A 52 7.63 -17.32 1.46
C THR A 52 6.24 -17.43 2.09
N ARG A 53 6.19 -17.45 3.42
CA ARG A 53 4.96 -17.49 4.20
C ARG A 53 4.62 -16.07 4.65
N LEU A 54 3.43 -15.60 4.25
CA LEU A 54 2.88 -14.32 4.69
C LEU A 54 1.76 -14.59 5.68
N PRO A 55 1.84 -14.06 6.92
CA PRO A 55 0.69 -14.06 7.83
C PRO A 55 -0.51 -13.42 7.13
N LEU A 56 -1.67 -14.06 7.22
CA LEU A 56 -2.86 -13.64 6.49
C LEU A 56 -4.07 -13.58 7.43
N ARG A 57 -4.51 -12.36 7.73
CA ARG A 57 -5.80 -12.15 8.39
C ARG A 57 -6.92 -12.31 7.39
N ARG A 58 -7.96 -13.05 7.78
CA ARG A 58 -9.12 -13.29 6.94
C ARG A 58 -10.40 -13.04 7.72
N TRP A 59 -11.27 -12.22 7.19
CA TRP A 59 -12.64 -12.03 7.70
C TRP A 59 -13.61 -12.47 6.63
N GLU A 60 -14.30 -13.56 6.93
CA GLU A 60 -15.29 -14.18 6.05
C GLU A 60 -16.53 -14.55 6.89
N ARG A 61 -17.71 -14.34 6.37
CA ARG A 61 -18.92 -14.62 7.11
C ARG A 61 -19.61 -15.88 6.62
N GLY A 62 -19.63 -16.91 7.47
CA GLY A 62 -20.46 -18.12 7.32
C GLY A 62 -20.02 -19.03 6.17
N ALA A 63 -20.83 -20.06 5.92
CA ALA A 63 -20.58 -21.07 4.88
C ALA A 63 -21.00 -20.63 3.46
N SER A 64 -21.62 -19.46 3.30
CA SER A 64 -22.02 -18.95 1.98
C SER A 64 -20.84 -18.28 1.28
N SER A 65 -20.66 -18.56 -0.03
CA SER A 65 -19.65 -17.88 -0.83
C SER A 65 -19.81 -16.37 -0.76
N PRO A 66 -18.71 -15.60 -0.55
CA PRO A 66 -18.75 -14.15 -0.58
C PRO A 66 -19.14 -13.63 -1.99
N ALA A 67 -19.71 -12.44 -2.06
CA ALA A 67 -19.95 -11.78 -3.34
C ALA A 67 -18.65 -11.25 -3.97
N ALA A 68 -17.70 -10.87 -3.12
CA ALA A 68 -16.37 -10.42 -3.50
C ALA A 68 -15.34 -10.83 -2.44
N VAL A 69 -14.09 -10.99 -2.89
CA VAL A 69 -12.89 -11.05 -2.04
C VAL A 69 -12.11 -9.77 -2.25
N LEU A 70 -11.77 -9.10 -1.17
CA LEU A 70 -10.98 -7.88 -1.15
C LEU A 70 -9.61 -8.19 -0.58
N ILE A 71 -8.57 -8.17 -1.42
CA ILE A 71 -7.18 -8.26 -0.96
C ILE A 71 -6.79 -6.89 -0.45
N ALA A 72 -6.60 -6.76 0.87
CA ALA A 72 -6.35 -5.49 1.55
C ALA A 72 -4.86 -5.34 1.89
N LEU A 73 -4.17 -4.40 1.22
CA LEU A 73 -2.75 -4.12 1.37
C LEU A 73 -2.55 -2.87 2.24
N HIS A 74 -1.83 -3.03 3.32
CA HIS A 74 -1.55 -1.97 4.30
C HIS A 74 -0.49 -0.97 3.82
N GLY A 75 -0.39 0.17 4.51
CA GLY A 75 0.60 1.22 4.28
C GLY A 75 2.01 0.84 4.76
N PHE A 76 2.98 1.71 4.45
CA PHE A 76 4.38 1.55 4.86
C PHE A 76 4.50 1.54 6.39
N ASN A 77 5.35 0.68 6.93
CA ASN A 77 5.60 0.48 8.37
C ASN A 77 4.42 -0.11 9.17
N ASP A 78 3.30 -0.39 8.53
CA ASP A 78 2.11 -1.02 9.10
C ASP A 78 2.06 -2.53 8.77
N TYR A 79 0.97 -3.20 9.04
CA TYR A 79 0.77 -4.61 8.76
C TYR A 79 -0.74 -4.96 8.66
N GLY A 80 -1.10 -6.21 8.45
CA GLY A 80 -2.48 -6.62 8.21
C GLY A 80 -3.50 -6.21 9.27
N ALA A 81 -3.06 -5.91 10.51
CA ALA A 81 -3.94 -5.40 11.57
C ALA A 81 -4.53 -4.00 11.29
N ALA A 82 -4.00 -3.27 10.30
CA ALA A 82 -4.61 -2.04 9.81
C ALA A 82 -6.10 -2.22 9.45
N PHE A 83 -6.50 -3.44 9.14
CA PHE A 83 -7.86 -3.79 8.72
C PHE A 83 -8.69 -4.53 9.79
N ASP A 84 -8.24 -4.57 11.06
CA ASP A 84 -8.93 -5.31 12.13
C ASP A 84 -10.36 -4.78 12.44
N GLU A 85 -10.64 -3.52 12.15
CA GLU A 85 -11.98 -2.93 12.28
C GLU A 85 -12.75 -2.97 10.95
N SER A 86 -12.11 -2.66 9.84
CA SER A 86 -12.72 -2.64 8.51
C SER A 86 -13.03 -4.04 7.97
N GLY A 87 -12.19 -5.04 8.28
CA GLY A 87 -12.39 -6.42 7.85
C GLY A 87 -13.72 -7.01 8.30
N PRO A 88 -14.05 -7.03 9.61
CA PRO A 88 -15.35 -7.51 10.10
C PRO A 88 -16.54 -6.70 9.55
N PHE A 89 -16.39 -5.37 9.41
CA PHE A 89 -17.43 -4.51 8.85
C PHE A 89 -17.80 -4.92 7.43
N LEU A 90 -16.81 -5.14 6.57
CA LEU A 90 -17.01 -5.55 5.17
C LEU A 90 -17.47 -7.02 5.07
N ALA A 91 -16.94 -7.91 5.91
CA ALA A 91 -17.37 -9.29 5.95
C ALA A 91 -18.86 -9.43 6.28
N ASN A 92 -19.41 -8.56 7.15
CA ASN A 92 -20.83 -8.49 7.44
C ASN A 92 -21.70 -8.11 6.21
N ARG A 93 -21.07 -7.57 5.16
CA ARG A 93 -21.69 -7.17 3.88
C ARG A 93 -21.37 -8.14 2.75
N ARG A 94 -20.97 -9.38 3.08
CA ARG A 94 -20.61 -10.45 2.14
C ARG A 94 -19.37 -10.13 1.28
N ILE A 95 -18.48 -9.29 1.78
CA ILE A 95 -17.18 -8.99 1.18
C ILE A 95 -16.13 -9.65 2.05
N ALA A 96 -15.57 -10.78 1.61
CA ALA A 96 -14.45 -11.39 2.31
C ALA A 96 -13.24 -10.47 2.23
N VAL A 97 -12.54 -10.26 3.35
CA VAL A 97 -11.33 -9.42 3.37
C VAL A 97 -10.14 -10.29 3.73
N TRP A 98 -9.12 -10.23 2.91
CA TRP A 98 -7.84 -10.91 3.08
C TRP A 98 -6.73 -9.88 3.21
N ALA A 99 -6.17 -9.74 4.40
CA ALA A 99 -5.14 -8.77 4.71
C ALA A 99 -3.82 -9.49 5.08
N PRO A 100 -2.88 -9.60 4.13
CA PRO A 100 -1.55 -10.13 4.41
C PRO A 100 -0.71 -9.11 5.18
N ASP A 101 0.21 -9.62 6.01
CA ASP A 101 1.39 -8.83 6.35
C ASP A 101 2.31 -8.86 5.12
N GLN A 102 2.50 -7.72 4.46
CA GLN A 102 3.39 -7.64 3.29
C GLN A 102 4.84 -7.90 3.69
N ARG A 103 5.66 -8.43 2.78
CA ARG A 103 7.08 -8.72 3.07
C ARG A 103 7.80 -7.54 3.68
N GLY A 104 8.50 -7.78 4.78
CA GLY A 104 9.25 -6.77 5.53
C GLY A 104 8.44 -6.06 6.59
N PHE A 105 7.17 -6.43 6.77
CA PHE A 105 6.28 -5.82 7.74
C PHE A 105 5.59 -6.86 8.62
N GLY A 106 5.05 -6.41 9.75
CA GLY A 106 4.29 -7.24 10.67
C GLY A 106 5.09 -8.45 11.20
N GLU A 107 4.50 -9.63 11.14
CA GLU A 107 5.10 -10.89 11.60
C GLU A 107 5.94 -11.59 10.52
N THR A 108 6.14 -10.96 9.34
CA THR A 108 6.97 -11.55 8.30
C THR A 108 8.43 -11.65 8.71
N SER A 109 9.16 -12.60 8.11
CA SER A 109 10.62 -12.66 8.24
C SER A 109 11.28 -11.39 7.67
N HIS A 110 12.44 -11.01 8.22
CA HIS A 110 13.20 -9.84 7.76
C HIS A 110 12.47 -8.48 7.90
N ARG A 111 11.63 -8.34 8.94
CA ARG A 111 10.93 -7.08 9.22
C ARG A 111 11.89 -5.88 9.24
N GLY A 112 11.47 -4.78 8.59
CA GLY A 112 12.25 -3.57 8.41
C GLY A 112 13.20 -3.58 7.21
N LEU A 113 13.37 -4.74 6.51
CA LEU A 113 14.12 -4.81 5.25
C LEU A 113 13.18 -4.72 4.06
N TRP A 114 13.55 -3.92 3.07
CA TRP A 114 12.77 -3.76 1.85
C TRP A 114 12.77 -5.04 1.00
N ALA A 115 11.60 -5.43 0.54
CA ALA A 115 11.45 -6.65 -0.27
C ALA A 115 11.77 -6.44 -1.76
N GLY A 116 11.62 -5.22 -2.24
CA GLY A 116 11.65 -4.87 -3.66
C GLY A 116 10.26 -4.88 -4.31
N THR A 117 10.04 -3.96 -5.25
CA THR A 117 8.76 -3.77 -5.95
C THR A 117 8.27 -5.05 -6.60
N GLU A 118 9.14 -5.76 -7.33
CA GLU A 118 8.80 -6.99 -8.03
C GLU A 118 8.25 -8.08 -7.09
N ARG A 119 8.84 -8.27 -5.91
CA ARG A 119 8.35 -9.28 -4.96
C ARG A 119 7.01 -8.90 -4.35
N LEU A 120 6.81 -7.63 -4.02
CA LEU A 120 5.53 -7.15 -3.50
C LEU A 120 4.41 -7.32 -4.53
N THR A 121 4.66 -7.00 -5.79
CA THR A 121 3.67 -7.18 -6.87
C THR A 121 3.42 -8.67 -7.18
N ASN A 122 4.46 -9.52 -7.11
CA ASN A 122 4.32 -10.97 -7.29
C ASN A 122 3.52 -11.61 -6.15
N ASP A 123 3.72 -11.18 -4.90
CA ASP A 123 2.90 -11.62 -3.78
C ASP A 123 1.43 -11.26 -3.96
N LEU A 124 1.14 -10.06 -4.45
CA LEU A 124 -0.23 -9.68 -4.77
C LEU A 124 -0.83 -10.55 -5.88
N ARG A 125 -0.05 -10.90 -6.93
CA ARG A 125 -0.51 -11.85 -7.96
C ARG A 125 -0.85 -13.21 -7.37
N ASP A 126 -0.01 -13.70 -6.48
CA ASP A 126 -0.22 -14.99 -5.80
C ASP A 126 -1.47 -14.95 -4.93
N LEU A 127 -1.70 -13.87 -4.18
CA LEU A 127 -2.90 -13.70 -3.35
C LEU A 127 -4.18 -13.62 -4.20
N VAL A 128 -4.16 -12.91 -5.33
CA VAL A 128 -5.30 -12.85 -6.27
C VAL A 128 -5.59 -14.24 -6.86
N ALA A 129 -4.55 -14.97 -7.29
CA ALA A 129 -4.71 -16.34 -7.79
C ALA A 129 -5.31 -17.27 -6.72
N LEU A 130 -4.83 -17.16 -5.49
CA LEU A 130 -5.29 -17.93 -4.34
C LEU A 130 -6.75 -17.61 -3.98
N ALA A 131 -7.13 -16.33 -4.01
CA ALA A 131 -8.50 -15.89 -3.78
C ALA A 131 -9.46 -16.45 -4.85
N ARG A 132 -9.07 -16.41 -6.12
CA ARG A 132 -9.84 -16.99 -7.22
C ARG A 132 -9.98 -18.52 -7.12
N GLN A 133 -8.92 -19.19 -6.66
CA GLN A 133 -8.96 -20.63 -6.42
C GLN A 133 -9.92 -20.98 -5.26
N THR A 134 -9.87 -20.21 -4.18
CA THR A 134 -10.68 -20.44 -2.98
C THR A 134 -12.16 -20.05 -3.18
N HIS A 135 -12.40 -18.97 -3.91
CA HIS A 135 -13.73 -18.40 -4.17
C HIS A 135 -13.98 -18.19 -5.66
N PRO A 136 -14.13 -19.24 -6.48
CA PRO A 136 -14.14 -19.15 -7.95
C PRO A 136 -15.33 -18.38 -8.53
N ARG A 137 -16.36 -18.09 -7.74
CA ARG A 137 -17.54 -17.29 -8.14
C ARG A 137 -17.52 -15.85 -7.62
N ALA A 138 -16.60 -15.53 -6.74
CA ALA A 138 -16.49 -14.18 -6.19
C ALA A 138 -15.68 -13.28 -7.12
N ARG A 139 -16.03 -12.00 -7.17
CA ARG A 139 -15.13 -11.00 -7.75
C ARG A 139 -13.92 -10.84 -6.83
N VAL A 140 -12.73 -10.66 -7.41
CA VAL A 140 -11.51 -10.41 -6.65
C VAL A 140 -11.04 -9.00 -6.93
N LEU A 141 -11.11 -8.16 -5.89
CA LEU A 141 -10.71 -6.76 -5.93
C LEU A 141 -9.50 -6.54 -5.01
N VAL A 142 -8.81 -5.42 -5.21
CA VAL A 142 -7.70 -5.01 -4.36
C VAL A 142 -8.08 -3.71 -3.66
N LEU A 143 -7.86 -3.64 -2.35
CA LEU A 143 -7.85 -2.43 -1.55
C LEU A 143 -6.40 -2.12 -1.18
N GLY A 144 -5.88 -0.98 -1.62
CA GLY A 144 -4.52 -0.56 -1.27
C GLY A 144 -4.53 0.76 -0.50
N GLU A 145 -4.02 0.74 0.74
CA GLU A 145 -3.79 1.94 1.52
C GLU A 145 -2.35 2.40 1.34
N SER A 146 -2.13 3.67 0.98
CA SER A 146 -0.80 4.27 0.88
C SER A 146 0.18 3.43 0.03
N MET A 147 1.25 2.86 0.62
CA MET A 147 2.17 1.92 -0.05
C MET A 147 1.42 0.75 -0.72
N GLY A 148 0.40 0.19 -0.06
CA GLY A 148 -0.41 -0.88 -0.63
C GLY A 148 -1.13 -0.47 -1.91
N GLY A 149 -1.52 0.81 -2.02
CA GLY A 149 -2.06 1.41 -3.25
C GLY A 149 -1.02 1.49 -4.37
N ALA A 150 0.23 1.81 -4.03
CA ALA A 150 1.33 1.80 -4.99
C ALA A 150 1.64 0.37 -5.51
N VAL A 151 1.65 -0.63 -4.61
CA VAL A 151 1.80 -2.05 -5.01
C VAL A 151 0.68 -2.46 -5.97
N ALA A 152 -0.57 -2.12 -5.65
CA ALA A 152 -1.73 -2.43 -6.49
C ALA A 152 -1.61 -1.80 -7.88
N LEU A 153 -1.27 -0.50 -7.97
CA LEU A 153 -1.10 0.21 -9.25
C LEU A 153 0.05 -0.36 -10.07
N ALA A 154 1.21 -0.61 -9.46
CA ALA A 154 2.36 -1.20 -10.14
C ALA A 154 2.03 -2.58 -10.72
N ALA A 155 1.27 -3.41 -10.00
CA ALA A 155 0.84 -4.73 -10.46
C ALA A 155 -0.23 -4.66 -11.57
N LEU A 156 -1.22 -3.75 -11.44
CA LEU A 156 -2.31 -3.59 -12.41
C LEU A 156 -1.85 -3.02 -13.76
N GLY A 157 -0.88 -2.11 -13.71
CA GLY A 157 -0.32 -1.48 -14.91
C GLY A 157 0.99 -2.12 -15.40
N ASP A 158 1.31 -3.32 -14.95
CA ASP A 158 2.46 -4.08 -15.46
C ASP A 158 2.30 -4.29 -16.98
N PRO A 159 3.31 -3.93 -17.78
CA PRO A 159 3.20 -3.99 -19.23
C PRO A 159 3.23 -5.42 -19.81
N VAL A 160 3.74 -6.38 -19.04
CA VAL A 160 3.93 -7.77 -19.50
C VAL A 160 2.86 -8.69 -18.93
N ASP A 161 2.58 -8.56 -17.63
CA ASP A 161 1.65 -9.42 -16.91
C ASP A 161 0.76 -8.57 -15.98
N PRO A 162 -0.23 -7.82 -16.51
CA PRO A 162 -1.13 -7.01 -15.70
C PRO A 162 -1.94 -7.89 -14.74
N LEU A 163 -2.06 -7.43 -13.48
CA LEU A 163 -2.79 -8.15 -12.45
C LEU A 163 -4.24 -8.39 -12.86
N PRO A 164 -4.73 -9.66 -12.86
CA PRO A 164 -6.11 -9.99 -13.25
C PRO A 164 -7.10 -9.77 -12.10
N ALA A 165 -7.18 -8.55 -11.55
CA ALA A 165 -8.19 -8.14 -10.57
C ALA A 165 -9.44 -7.57 -11.27
N ASP A 166 -10.60 -7.64 -10.59
CA ASP A 166 -11.88 -7.16 -11.13
C ASP A 166 -12.14 -5.68 -10.80
N GLY A 167 -11.26 -5.04 -10.04
CA GLY A 167 -11.30 -3.64 -9.67
C GLY A 167 -10.30 -3.30 -8.59
N VAL A 168 -10.07 -2.01 -8.37
CA VAL A 168 -9.16 -1.50 -7.35
C VAL A 168 -9.76 -0.34 -6.57
N ILE A 169 -9.54 -0.37 -5.27
CA ILE A 169 -9.86 0.69 -4.31
C ILE A 169 -8.53 1.21 -3.78
N LEU A 170 -8.29 2.49 -3.94
CA LEU A 170 -7.06 3.15 -3.56
C LEU A 170 -7.37 4.17 -2.46
N SER A 171 -6.91 3.93 -1.25
CA SER A 171 -7.04 4.85 -0.12
C SER A 171 -5.72 5.61 0.06
N ALA A 172 -5.72 6.90 -0.22
CA ALA A 172 -4.54 7.76 -0.12
C ALA A 172 -3.26 7.12 -0.71
N PRO A 173 -3.28 6.63 -1.97
CA PRO A 173 -2.19 5.82 -2.52
C PRO A 173 -0.89 6.60 -2.60
N ALA A 174 0.23 5.93 -2.31
CA ALA A 174 1.57 6.51 -2.41
C ALA A 174 2.01 6.59 -3.88
N VAL A 175 1.63 7.65 -4.58
CA VAL A 175 1.88 7.87 -6.01
C VAL A 175 2.54 9.22 -6.28
N TRP A 176 3.68 9.42 -5.71
CA TRP A 176 4.45 10.65 -5.92
C TRP A 176 5.56 10.39 -6.94
N GLY A 177 5.27 10.66 -8.21
CA GLY A 177 6.22 10.47 -9.30
C GLY A 177 7.48 11.33 -9.14
N GLU A 178 8.60 10.88 -9.70
CA GLU A 178 9.91 11.53 -9.57
C GLU A 178 9.86 13.03 -9.95
N ASP A 179 9.18 13.35 -11.05
CA ASP A 179 9.11 14.73 -11.56
C ASP A 179 8.39 15.71 -10.61
N GLY A 180 7.48 15.20 -9.76
CA GLY A 180 6.77 15.99 -8.75
C GLY A 180 7.57 16.22 -7.46
N ARG A 181 8.68 15.48 -7.23
CA ARG A 181 9.43 15.56 -5.98
C ARG A 181 10.39 16.76 -6.00
N PRO A 182 10.63 17.41 -4.85
CA PRO A 182 11.67 18.44 -4.73
C PRO A 182 13.03 17.91 -5.22
N LEU A 183 13.76 18.74 -5.97
CA LEU A 183 15.06 18.36 -6.55
C LEU A 183 16.03 17.80 -5.48
N LEU A 184 16.00 18.36 -4.28
CA LEU A 184 16.84 17.90 -3.18
C LEU A 184 16.52 16.43 -2.81
N VAL A 185 15.26 16.06 -2.74
CA VAL A 185 14.83 14.68 -2.46
C VAL A 185 15.29 13.74 -3.58
N ARG A 186 15.10 14.13 -4.84
CA ARG A 186 15.52 13.36 -6.02
C ARG A 186 17.03 13.07 -6.04
N LEU A 187 17.85 14.02 -5.63
CA LEU A 187 19.33 13.88 -5.61
C LEU A 187 19.85 13.20 -4.34
N VAL A 188 19.25 13.52 -3.19
CA VAL A 188 19.74 13.05 -1.89
C VAL A 188 19.32 11.62 -1.60
N MET A 189 18.08 11.23 -1.92
CA MET A 189 17.60 9.89 -1.57
C MET A 189 18.38 8.74 -2.22
N PRO A 190 18.69 8.75 -3.53
CA PRO A 190 19.55 7.73 -4.11
C PRO A 190 20.95 7.72 -3.50
N LEU A 191 21.54 8.90 -3.27
CA LEU A 191 22.88 9.02 -2.67
C LEU A 191 22.90 8.43 -1.25
N VAL A 192 21.98 8.84 -0.40
CA VAL A 192 21.91 8.39 1.01
C VAL A 192 21.56 6.92 1.08
N GLY A 193 20.63 6.45 0.23
CA GLY A 193 20.27 5.03 0.11
C GLY A 193 21.45 4.12 -0.26
N HIS A 194 22.47 4.64 -0.95
CA HIS A 194 23.67 3.88 -1.35
C HIS A 194 24.89 4.16 -0.46
N THR A 195 24.89 5.21 0.36
CA THR A 195 26.05 5.55 1.22
C THR A 195 25.84 5.14 2.67
N ILE A 196 24.62 5.26 3.19
CA ILE A 196 24.26 4.94 4.58
C ILE A 196 22.94 4.14 4.68
N PRO A 197 22.76 3.08 3.88
CA PRO A 197 21.51 2.35 3.75
C PRO A 197 20.99 1.77 5.07
N TRP A 198 21.89 1.44 5.98
CA TRP A 198 21.57 0.85 7.29
C TRP A 198 21.09 1.85 8.33
N MET A 199 21.30 3.16 8.11
CA MET A 199 20.80 4.16 9.04
C MET A 199 19.30 4.04 9.21
N THR A 200 18.84 4.20 10.45
CA THR A 200 17.43 4.26 10.78
C THR A 200 17.06 5.65 11.28
N PHE A 201 15.81 6.02 11.09
CA PHE A 201 15.21 7.20 11.69
C PHE A 201 13.82 6.86 12.19
N THR A 202 13.38 7.59 13.21
CA THR A 202 12.03 7.49 13.77
C THR A 202 11.20 8.68 13.29
N GLY A 203 9.88 8.56 13.39
CA GLY A 203 8.97 9.69 13.18
C GLY A 203 8.88 10.62 14.39
N GLU A 204 9.69 10.40 15.45
CA GLU A 204 9.65 11.22 16.67
C GLU A 204 10.03 12.67 16.35
N GLY A 205 9.24 13.59 16.86
CA GLY A 205 9.44 15.03 16.64
C GLY A 205 8.87 15.56 15.31
N LEU A 206 8.35 14.70 14.44
CA LEU A 206 7.55 15.14 13.31
C LEU A 206 6.11 15.38 13.77
N ASP A 207 5.64 16.62 13.64
CA ASP A 207 4.26 17.00 14.00
C ASP A 207 3.31 16.58 12.85
N ILE A 208 3.27 15.26 12.56
CA ILE A 208 2.48 14.66 11.48
C ILE A 208 1.38 13.80 12.09
N TRP A 209 0.14 14.08 11.72
CA TRP A 209 -1.05 13.41 12.22
C TRP A 209 -1.75 12.66 11.09
N PRO A 210 -1.49 11.37 10.89
CA PRO A 210 -2.05 10.61 9.77
C PRO A 210 -3.53 10.23 9.94
N THR A 211 -4.11 10.49 11.10
CA THR A 211 -5.53 10.28 11.42
C THR A 211 -5.98 11.21 12.55
N ASP A 212 -7.26 11.52 12.63
CA ASP A 212 -7.89 12.21 13.75
C ASP A 212 -8.25 11.26 14.91
N ASN A 213 -8.08 9.96 14.74
CA ASN A 213 -8.37 8.94 15.75
C ASN A 213 -7.16 8.73 16.67
N ARG A 214 -7.16 9.48 17.77
CA ARG A 214 -6.08 9.42 18.79
C ARG A 214 -5.87 8.03 19.36
N GLU A 215 -6.93 7.26 19.52
CA GLU A 215 -6.86 5.91 20.08
C GLU A 215 -6.06 4.98 19.14
N TRP A 216 -6.26 5.09 17.83
CA TRP A 216 -5.46 4.40 16.84
C TRP A 216 -3.99 4.80 16.89
N LEU A 217 -3.66 6.07 17.04
CA LEU A 217 -2.27 6.52 17.15
C LEU A 217 -1.59 5.94 18.39
N ILE A 218 -2.29 5.92 19.54
CA ILE A 218 -1.78 5.28 20.77
C ILE A 218 -1.57 3.78 20.54
N ARG A 219 -2.49 3.10 19.88
CA ARG A 219 -2.37 1.67 19.53
C ARG A 219 -1.13 1.44 18.66
N LEU A 220 -0.98 2.16 17.56
CA LEU A 220 0.18 2.07 16.66
C LEU A 220 1.51 2.35 17.38
N SER A 221 1.54 3.36 18.26
CA SER A 221 2.76 3.72 19.00
C SER A 221 3.23 2.61 19.96
N ARG A 222 2.31 1.80 20.46
CA ARG A 222 2.58 0.71 21.42
C ARG A 222 2.77 -0.65 20.76
N ASP A 223 2.32 -0.79 19.51
CA ASP A 223 2.36 -2.07 18.81
C ASP A 223 3.80 -2.44 18.43
N PRO A 224 4.33 -3.59 18.87
CA PRO A 224 5.68 -4.04 18.55
C PRO A 224 5.85 -4.51 17.09
N LEU A 225 4.75 -4.75 16.37
CA LEU A 225 4.79 -5.21 14.98
C LEU A 225 4.84 -4.05 13.98
N THR A 226 4.43 -2.84 14.39
CA THR A 226 4.64 -1.62 13.61
C THR A 226 6.11 -1.26 13.58
N VAL A 227 6.66 -1.00 12.39
CA VAL A 227 8.07 -0.60 12.22
C VAL A 227 8.22 0.86 12.63
N LYS A 228 8.96 1.12 13.72
CA LYS A 228 9.17 2.48 14.27
C LYS A 228 10.50 3.08 13.86
N GLU A 229 11.50 2.23 13.65
CA GLU A 229 12.82 2.60 13.16
C GLU A 229 12.93 2.23 11.69
N THR A 230 12.75 3.21 10.84
CA THR A 230 12.73 3.02 9.39
C THR A 230 14.13 3.15 8.81
N ARG A 231 14.55 2.13 8.08
CA ARG A 231 15.84 2.15 7.38
C ARG A 231 15.80 3.06 6.16
N VAL A 232 16.91 3.72 5.89
CA VAL A 232 17.07 4.62 4.73
C VAL A 232 16.88 3.85 3.41
N ASP A 233 17.42 2.62 3.28
CA ASP A 233 17.25 1.81 2.08
C ASP A 233 15.79 1.35 1.87
N ALA A 234 15.02 1.17 2.93
CA ALA A 234 13.60 0.86 2.83
C ALA A 234 12.79 2.06 2.30
N VAL A 235 13.12 3.28 2.72
CA VAL A 235 12.51 4.51 2.17
C VAL A 235 12.89 4.72 0.72
N ALA A 236 14.16 4.50 0.35
CA ALA A 236 14.57 4.57 -1.06
C ALA A 236 13.78 3.58 -1.92
N GLY A 237 13.61 2.33 -1.43
CA GLY A 237 12.79 1.34 -2.12
C GLY A 237 11.30 1.70 -2.22
N LEU A 238 10.75 2.40 -1.21
CA LEU A 238 9.40 2.96 -1.30
C LEU A 238 9.30 4.00 -2.42
N PHE A 239 10.30 4.88 -2.58
CA PHE A 239 10.32 5.82 -3.70
C PHE A 239 10.37 5.13 -5.05
N ASP A 240 11.18 4.06 -5.20
CA ASP A 240 11.22 3.26 -6.42
C ASP A 240 9.84 2.64 -6.74
N LEU A 241 9.14 2.16 -5.72
CA LEU A 241 7.77 1.64 -5.85
C LEU A 241 6.79 2.74 -6.28
N MET A 242 6.89 3.94 -5.69
CA MET A 242 6.04 5.08 -6.03
C MET A 242 6.23 5.50 -7.50
N ASP A 243 7.47 5.47 -8.00
CA ASP A 243 7.78 5.75 -9.41
C ASP A 243 7.20 4.68 -10.33
N ALA A 244 7.35 3.41 -9.97
CA ALA A 244 6.76 2.30 -10.72
C ALA A 244 5.22 2.39 -10.75
N ALA A 245 4.59 2.73 -9.63
CA ALA A 245 3.15 2.93 -9.51
C ALA A 245 2.66 4.10 -10.38
N HIS A 246 3.35 5.24 -10.32
CA HIS A 246 3.02 6.41 -11.13
C HIS A 246 3.14 6.11 -12.63
N ALA A 247 4.23 5.47 -13.06
CA ALA A 247 4.43 5.04 -14.44
C ALA A 247 3.39 3.99 -14.90
N ALA A 248 2.78 3.25 -13.99
CA ALA A 248 1.77 2.23 -14.27
C ALA A 248 0.37 2.83 -14.54
N ILE A 249 0.06 4.01 -14.00
CA ILE A 249 -1.27 4.65 -14.05
C ILE A 249 -1.91 4.62 -15.47
N PRO A 250 -1.22 5.00 -16.56
CA PRO A 250 -1.84 5.03 -17.89
C PRO A 250 -2.24 3.65 -18.42
N ARG A 251 -1.76 2.57 -17.81
CA ARG A 251 -2.03 1.18 -18.23
C ARG A 251 -3.11 0.48 -17.40
N VAL A 252 -3.56 1.10 -16.30
CA VAL A 252 -4.64 0.54 -15.47
C VAL A 252 -5.95 0.50 -16.28
N ARG A 253 -6.58 -0.68 -16.36
CA ARG A 253 -7.79 -0.91 -17.18
C ARG A 253 -9.02 -1.36 -16.39
N VAL A 254 -8.86 -1.68 -15.13
CA VAL A 254 -9.96 -2.12 -14.25
C VAL A 254 -10.75 -0.94 -13.70
N PRO A 255 -11.98 -1.15 -13.20
CA PRO A 255 -12.70 -0.16 -12.41
C PRO A 255 -11.89 0.34 -11.22
N VAL A 256 -11.95 1.65 -10.95
CA VAL A 256 -11.16 2.33 -9.92
C VAL A 256 -12.07 3.15 -9.00
N LEU A 257 -11.92 2.98 -7.70
CA LEU A 257 -12.34 3.94 -6.68
C LEU A 257 -11.08 4.53 -6.05
N MET A 258 -10.86 5.84 -6.23
CA MET A 258 -9.72 6.55 -5.63
C MET A 258 -10.21 7.51 -4.55
N MET A 259 -9.81 7.23 -3.30
CA MET A 259 -10.28 7.86 -2.08
C MET A 259 -9.18 8.72 -1.48
N LEU A 260 -9.47 9.98 -1.20
CA LEU A 260 -8.54 10.94 -0.60
C LEU A 260 -9.17 11.62 0.61
N GLY A 261 -8.38 11.78 1.67
CA GLY A 261 -8.70 12.68 2.78
C GLY A 261 -8.20 14.10 2.47
N GLU A 262 -9.02 15.11 2.73
CA GLU A 262 -8.61 16.51 2.52
C GLU A 262 -7.45 16.91 3.44
N ASN A 263 -7.39 16.33 4.64
CA ASN A 263 -6.41 16.64 5.69
C ASN A 263 -5.20 15.68 5.68
N ASP A 264 -4.93 15.00 4.54
CA ASP A 264 -3.79 14.06 4.43
C ASP A 264 -2.45 14.82 4.50
N PRO A 265 -1.64 14.61 5.57
CA PRO A 265 -0.35 15.30 5.70
C PRO A 265 0.81 14.54 5.06
N LEU A 266 0.59 13.30 4.58
CA LEU A 266 1.65 12.42 4.09
C LEU A 266 1.77 12.41 2.58
N VAL A 267 0.64 12.57 1.87
CA VAL A 267 0.64 12.64 0.41
C VAL A 267 0.27 14.05 -0.03
N PRO A 268 1.26 14.87 -0.46
CA PRO A 268 1.02 16.25 -0.85
C PRO A 268 -0.01 16.37 -1.98
N SER A 269 -0.86 17.39 -1.91
CA SER A 269 -1.93 17.60 -2.89
C SER A 269 -1.39 17.85 -4.31
N ASP A 270 -0.23 18.50 -4.44
CA ASP A 270 0.47 18.73 -5.70
C ASP A 270 0.97 17.42 -6.35
N ALA A 271 1.22 16.38 -5.56
CA ALA A 271 1.57 15.05 -6.05
C ALA A 271 0.35 14.21 -6.40
N ILE A 272 -0.65 14.18 -5.51
CA ILE A 272 -1.79 13.26 -5.65
C ILE A 272 -2.80 13.69 -6.70
N LEU A 273 -3.06 15.01 -6.86
CA LEU A 273 -4.05 15.51 -7.81
C LEU A 273 -3.69 15.23 -9.28
N PRO A 274 -2.43 15.42 -9.75
CA PRO A 274 -2.03 14.99 -11.09
C PRO A 274 -2.20 13.48 -11.30
N ALA A 275 -1.82 12.66 -10.33
CA ALA A 275 -1.98 11.21 -10.39
C ALA A 275 -3.47 10.80 -10.42
N MET A 276 -4.31 11.46 -9.62
CA MET A 276 -5.76 11.25 -9.64
C MET A 276 -6.34 11.59 -11.02
N ARG A 277 -6.02 12.78 -11.59
CA ARG A 277 -6.45 13.15 -12.95
C ARG A 277 -5.99 12.14 -14.01
N ALA A 278 -4.76 11.68 -13.92
CA ALA A 278 -4.23 10.67 -14.85
C ALA A 278 -4.96 9.32 -14.75
N LEU A 279 -5.38 8.93 -13.53
CA LEU A 279 -6.01 7.64 -13.27
C LEU A 279 -7.53 7.66 -13.55
N VAL A 280 -8.24 8.69 -13.09
CA VAL A 280 -9.71 8.76 -13.16
C VAL A 280 -10.25 9.79 -14.16
N GLY A 281 -9.35 10.50 -14.88
CA GLY A 281 -9.74 11.52 -15.84
C GLY A 281 -10.41 12.72 -15.18
N ASP A 282 -11.49 13.20 -15.79
CA ASP A 282 -12.33 14.28 -15.27
C ASP A 282 -13.44 13.76 -14.31
N GLY A 283 -13.40 12.47 -13.95
CA GLY A 283 -14.36 11.83 -13.06
C GLY A 283 -15.75 11.56 -13.68
N ARG A 284 -15.89 11.71 -15.01
CA ARG A 284 -17.15 11.40 -15.72
C ARG A 284 -17.31 9.94 -16.08
N ASP A 285 -16.20 9.20 -16.19
CA ASP A 285 -16.25 7.74 -16.36
C ASP A 285 -16.79 7.11 -15.07
N PRO A 286 -17.97 6.47 -15.10
CA PRO A 286 -18.58 5.91 -13.90
C PRO A 286 -17.77 4.76 -13.29
N LEU A 287 -16.89 4.12 -14.07
CA LEU A 287 -15.98 3.08 -13.59
C LEU A 287 -14.67 3.63 -13.02
N ARG A 288 -14.44 4.94 -13.10
CA ARG A 288 -13.24 5.63 -12.62
C ARG A 288 -13.64 6.75 -11.67
N ARG A 289 -13.83 6.37 -10.42
CA ARG A 289 -14.49 7.22 -9.43
C ARG A 289 -13.49 7.92 -8.50
N PRO A 290 -13.40 9.27 -8.56
CA PRO A 290 -12.72 10.03 -7.52
C PRO A 290 -13.64 10.16 -6.30
N ALA A 291 -13.09 10.12 -5.09
CA ALA A 291 -13.80 10.37 -3.85
C ALA A 291 -12.95 11.23 -2.92
N LEU A 292 -13.51 12.36 -2.44
CA LEU A 292 -12.86 13.26 -1.49
C LEU A 292 -13.66 13.32 -0.20
N TYR A 293 -12.98 13.01 0.92
CA TYR A 293 -13.53 13.09 2.28
C TYR A 293 -13.02 14.36 2.96
N ARG A 294 -13.91 15.34 3.17
CA ARG A 294 -13.58 16.68 3.69
C ARG A 294 -12.96 16.66 5.10
N ASP A 295 -13.40 15.74 5.94
CA ASP A 295 -12.86 15.55 7.28
C ASP A 295 -11.83 14.40 7.35
N GLY A 296 -11.53 13.75 6.21
CA GLY A 296 -10.66 12.59 6.13
C GLY A 296 -9.17 12.97 6.24
N TRP A 297 -8.39 12.04 6.77
CA TRP A 297 -6.94 12.09 6.89
C TRP A 297 -6.30 10.99 6.03
N HIS A 298 -5.01 10.73 6.22
CA HIS A 298 -4.30 9.71 5.46
C HIS A 298 -4.84 8.29 5.72
N MET A 299 -5.12 7.97 6.97
CA MET A 299 -5.63 6.66 7.39
C MET A 299 -7.17 6.64 7.37
N LEU A 300 -7.77 6.96 6.21
CA LEU A 300 -9.21 7.15 6.03
C LEU A 300 -10.09 6.09 6.68
N LEU A 301 -9.70 4.82 6.63
CA LEU A 301 -10.50 3.71 7.17
C LEU A 301 -10.44 3.62 8.69
N ARG A 302 -9.53 4.36 9.31
CA ARG A 302 -9.27 4.39 10.76
C ARG A 302 -9.58 5.74 11.39
N ASP A 303 -9.99 6.72 10.59
CA ASP A 303 -10.47 8.02 11.08
C ASP A 303 -11.74 7.86 11.91
N LEU A 304 -12.06 8.86 12.74
CA LEU A 304 -13.31 8.90 13.50
C LEU A 304 -14.54 8.80 12.59
N SER A 305 -14.44 9.36 11.37
CA SER A 305 -15.45 9.26 10.32
C SER A 305 -15.23 8.09 9.35
N GLY A 306 -14.31 7.18 9.62
CA GLY A 306 -13.89 6.09 8.73
C GLY A 306 -15.03 5.17 8.28
N VAL A 307 -16.11 5.09 9.07
CA VAL A 307 -17.31 4.34 8.70
C VAL A 307 -17.93 4.81 7.38
N LEU A 308 -17.87 6.10 7.05
CA LEU A 308 -18.38 6.64 5.78
C LEU A 308 -17.60 6.06 4.59
N ALA A 309 -16.27 6.02 4.72
CA ALA A 309 -15.40 5.42 3.71
C ALA A 309 -15.66 3.91 3.55
N LEU A 310 -15.94 3.19 4.64
CA LEU A 310 -16.27 1.77 4.59
C LEU A 310 -17.64 1.50 3.97
N GLU A 311 -18.63 2.35 4.19
CA GLU A 311 -19.93 2.25 3.53
C GLU A 311 -19.83 2.52 2.03
N ASP A 312 -19.02 3.49 1.62
CA ASP A 312 -18.73 3.76 0.22
C ASP A 312 -18.01 2.59 -0.46
N ILE A 313 -17.02 1.99 0.20
CA ILE A 313 -16.35 0.79 -0.29
C ILE A 313 -17.36 -0.33 -0.50
N ALA A 314 -18.22 -0.59 0.49
CA ALA A 314 -19.22 -1.66 0.41
C ALA A 314 -20.23 -1.41 -0.73
N ALA A 315 -20.69 -0.17 -0.88
CA ALA A 315 -21.60 0.23 -1.96
C ALA A 315 -20.93 0.09 -3.34
N TRP A 316 -19.69 0.57 -3.50
CA TRP A 316 -18.95 0.47 -4.76
C TRP A 316 -18.61 -0.98 -5.12
N VAL A 317 -18.28 -1.81 -4.14
CA VAL A 317 -18.09 -3.25 -4.36
C VAL A 317 -19.41 -3.90 -4.78
N ALA A 318 -20.56 -3.48 -4.28
CA ALA A 318 -21.85 -4.02 -4.71
C ALA A 318 -22.18 -3.58 -6.14
N ASP A 319 -22.09 -2.29 -6.42
CA ASP A 319 -22.33 -1.69 -7.74
C ASP A 319 -21.40 -0.49 -7.98
N PRO A 320 -20.34 -0.64 -8.79
CA PRO A 320 -19.41 0.46 -9.05
C PRO A 320 -20.03 1.61 -9.87
N LEU A 321 -21.25 1.43 -10.42
CA LEU A 321 -21.95 2.48 -11.14
C LEU A 321 -22.83 3.36 -10.24
N ALA A 322 -23.23 2.85 -9.07
CA ALA A 322 -24.08 3.59 -8.13
C ALA A 322 -23.31 4.77 -7.49
N PRO A 323 -23.98 5.88 -7.15
CA PRO A 323 -23.38 6.95 -6.35
C PRO A 323 -22.89 6.45 -5.00
N LEU A 324 -21.83 7.07 -4.48
CA LEU A 324 -21.35 6.74 -3.13
C LEU A 324 -22.31 7.30 -2.07
N PRO A 325 -22.68 6.52 -1.04
CA PRO A 325 -23.59 6.95 0.02
C PRO A 325 -23.19 8.24 0.74
N SER A 326 -21.89 8.47 0.93
CA SER A 326 -21.37 9.69 1.58
C SER A 326 -21.44 10.93 0.69
N GLY A 327 -21.57 10.78 -0.63
CA GLY A 327 -21.42 11.86 -1.60
C GLY A 327 -19.96 12.29 -1.84
N ALA A 328 -18.97 11.52 -1.34
CA ALA A 328 -17.55 11.82 -1.53
C ALA A 328 -17.14 11.86 -3.02
N ASP A 329 -17.81 11.10 -3.87
CA ASP A 329 -17.59 11.13 -5.33
C ASP A 329 -18.08 12.45 -5.98
N VAL A 330 -19.10 13.11 -5.42
CA VAL A 330 -19.50 14.45 -5.85
C VAL A 330 -18.40 15.45 -5.50
N GLN A 331 -17.86 15.38 -4.28
CA GLN A 331 -16.75 16.25 -3.84
C GLN A 331 -15.49 15.99 -4.68
N GLY A 332 -15.16 14.73 -4.96
CA GLY A 332 -14.02 14.37 -5.79
C GLY A 332 -14.13 14.92 -7.23
N ARG A 333 -15.32 14.87 -7.83
CA ARG A 333 -15.58 15.46 -9.15
C ARG A 333 -15.48 16.99 -9.12
N ALA A 334 -16.04 17.65 -8.11
CA ALA A 334 -15.94 19.10 -7.94
C ALA A 334 -14.48 19.55 -7.81
N LEU A 335 -13.65 18.80 -7.05
CA LEU A 335 -12.20 19.06 -6.94
C LEU A 335 -11.50 18.95 -8.30
N LEU A 336 -11.77 17.90 -9.08
CA LEU A 336 -11.18 17.73 -10.41
C LEU A 336 -11.65 18.77 -11.42
N ALA A 337 -12.88 19.25 -11.31
CA ALA A 337 -13.41 20.34 -12.14
C ALA A 337 -12.84 21.72 -11.77
N GLY A 338 -12.24 21.87 -10.59
CA GLY A 338 -11.79 23.17 -10.07
C GLY A 338 -12.89 23.98 -9.38
N ASP A 339 -14.05 23.36 -9.13
CA ASP A 339 -15.21 23.98 -8.44
C ASP A 339 -15.05 23.89 -6.90
N LEU A 340 -14.04 23.15 -6.43
CA LEU A 340 -13.72 22.96 -5.02
C LEU A 340 -12.21 23.14 -4.82
N GLU A 341 -11.86 23.96 -3.83
CA GLU A 341 -10.48 24.10 -3.36
C GLU A 341 -10.26 23.31 -2.07
N LEU A 342 -9.08 22.74 -1.92
CA LEU A 342 -8.67 22.08 -0.68
C LEU A 342 -8.31 23.11 0.38
N SER A 343 -8.80 22.88 1.60
CA SER A 343 -8.48 23.69 2.79
C SER A 343 -8.14 22.76 3.95
N PRO A 344 -6.98 22.05 3.85
CA PRO A 344 -6.61 21.04 4.83
C PRO A 344 -6.33 21.65 6.20
N ARG A 345 -6.69 20.90 7.24
CA ARG A 345 -6.31 21.20 8.62
C ARG A 345 -4.92 20.66 8.90
N GLU A 346 -4.08 21.46 9.53
CA GLU A 346 -2.75 21.01 9.91
C GLU A 346 -2.79 19.97 11.05
N LYS A 347 -3.78 20.07 11.94
CA LYS A 347 -3.90 19.21 13.12
C LYS A 347 -5.35 18.79 13.35
N PRO A 348 -5.57 17.58 13.88
CA PRO A 348 -6.89 17.15 14.33
C PRO A 348 -7.45 18.07 15.43
N PRO A 349 -8.79 18.22 15.51
CA PRO A 349 -9.44 19.09 16.49
C PRO A 349 -9.50 18.46 17.88
N TRP A 350 -8.37 17.99 18.38
CA TRP A 350 -8.31 17.44 19.74
C TRP A 350 -8.24 18.56 20.77
N PRO A 351 -8.86 18.36 21.96
CA PRO A 351 -8.73 19.31 23.02
C PRO A 351 -7.25 19.44 23.43
N ALA A 352 -6.79 20.68 23.58
CA ALA A 352 -5.50 20.94 24.20
C ALA A 352 -5.53 20.39 25.65
N TYR A 353 -4.52 19.60 26.01
CA TYR A 353 -4.31 19.16 27.39
C TYR A 353 -3.30 20.04 28.08
#